data_e087b73e1f8c32a4e93f6847dda96343
#
_entry.id   e087b73e1f8c32a4e93f6847dda96343
#
_cell.length_a   1.000
_cell.length_b   1.000
_cell.length_c   1.000
_cell.angle_alpha   90.00
_cell.angle_beta   90.00
_cell.angle_gamma   90.00
#
_symmetry.space_group_name_H-M   'P 1'
#
loop_
_entity.id
_entity.type
_entity.pdbx_description
1 polymer ?
#
loop_
_entity_poly.entity_id
_entity_poly.type
_entity_poly.pdbx_seq_one_letter_code
_entity_poly.pdbx_strand_id
1 'polypeptide(L)'
;MFSPRRLAAGLTFWALGSAWCIPALAAQLVRVGAAHFPPYTVRPEQGADTGLLPQLIVALNALQSDYQFVLVPTSIPRRFRDFEQGRIDMAIFENPDWGWQEIPHTAVDLGLEDAEIFVAQREPGRGQSYFADLKGKRLAVFSGYHYAFAHFNPDPKSMVEQFNATLTYSHDSNLLMVARGRADIALVTRSYLSDFMVRNADMAAQFLVSERIDQVYHHYALLRPKAPITGEAFSELLKQLRDNGQMLKIFEPYRIDITPAPRQ
;
A
#
# COMPACT_ATOMS: atom_id res chain seq x y z
N MET A 1 -97.80 0.54 18.49
CA MET A 1 -96.84 1.53 18.89
C MET A 1 -95.44 0.89 18.69
N PHE A 2 -94.84 1.05 17.52
CA PHE A 2 -93.52 0.46 17.18
C PHE A 2 -92.54 1.57 16.88
N SER A 3 -91.43 1.59 17.59
CA SER A 3 -90.33 2.52 17.45
C SER A 3 -89.21 1.94 16.50
N PRO A 4 -88.70 2.68 15.50
CA PRO A 4 -87.63 2.19 14.63
C PRO A 4 -86.24 2.43 15.22
N ARG A 5 -85.42 1.37 15.29
CA ARG A 5 -84.02 1.40 15.58
C ARG A 5 -83.23 1.92 14.38
N ARG A 6 -82.48 2.99 14.56
CA ARG A 6 -81.52 3.49 13.57
C ARG A 6 -80.21 2.71 13.69
N LEU A 7 -79.83 2.01 12.60
CA LEU A 7 -78.50 1.45 12.39
C LEU A 7 -77.53 2.58 11.95
N ALA A 8 -76.52 2.84 12.69
CA ALA A 8 -75.39 3.70 12.31
C ALA A 8 -74.31 2.79 11.68
N ALA A 9 -74.06 2.92 10.38
CA ALA A 9 -72.97 2.25 9.65
C ALA A 9 -71.67 3.07 9.84
N GLY A 10 -70.72 2.51 10.62
CA GLY A 10 -69.40 3.07 10.76
C GLY A 10 -68.51 2.69 9.57
N LEU A 11 -68.15 3.67 8.76
CA LEU A 11 -67.12 3.56 7.71
C LEU A 11 -65.72 3.66 8.34
N THR A 12 -65.05 2.51 8.47
CA THR A 12 -63.66 2.43 8.89
C THR A 12 -62.78 2.70 7.66
N PHE A 13 -62.16 3.87 7.59
CA PHE A 13 -61.15 4.20 6.58
C PHE A 13 -59.83 3.50 6.93
N TRP A 14 -59.46 2.48 6.17
CA TRP A 14 -58.12 1.89 6.18
C TRP A 14 -57.20 2.79 5.33
N ALA A 15 -56.34 3.60 5.98
CA ALA A 15 -55.25 4.29 5.32
C ALA A 15 -54.15 3.28 5.05
N LEU A 16 -54.06 2.78 3.82
CA LEU A 16 -52.88 2.05 3.31
C LEU A 16 -51.70 3.01 3.24
N GLY A 17 -50.86 3.00 4.26
CA GLY A 17 -49.56 3.64 4.21
C GLY A 17 -48.65 2.89 3.23
N SER A 18 -48.47 3.41 2.05
CA SER A 18 -47.47 2.93 1.09
C SER A 18 -46.08 3.22 1.67
N ALA A 19 -45.46 2.26 2.33
CA ALA A 19 -44.05 2.30 2.70
C ALA A 19 -43.24 2.31 1.39
N TRP A 20 -42.73 3.47 1.00
CA TRP A 20 -41.75 3.58 -0.06
C TRP A 20 -40.46 2.91 0.43
N CYS A 21 -40.24 1.65 0.05
CA CYS A 21 -38.92 1.02 0.15
C CYS A 21 -38.00 1.78 -0.81
N ILE A 22 -37.20 2.72 -0.28
CA ILE A 22 -36.07 3.27 -1.02
C ILE A 22 -35.10 2.07 -1.18
N PRO A 23 -34.76 1.65 -2.41
CA PRO A 23 -33.76 0.62 -2.59
C PRO A 23 -32.45 1.14 -1.99
N ALA A 24 -31.95 0.51 -0.94
CA ALA A 24 -30.59 0.74 -0.50
C ALA A 24 -29.68 0.31 -1.67
N LEU A 25 -29.02 1.25 -2.35
CA LEU A 25 -27.98 0.91 -3.32
C LEU A 25 -26.92 0.15 -2.53
N ALA A 26 -26.70 -1.12 -2.92
CA ALA A 26 -25.62 -1.90 -2.36
C ALA A 26 -24.29 -1.22 -2.72
N ALA A 27 -23.38 -1.12 -1.75
CA ALA A 27 -22.07 -0.57 -1.95
C ALA A 27 -21.34 -1.25 -3.12
N GLN A 28 -20.69 -0.47 -3.98
CA GLN A 28 -19.93 -1.01 -5.09
C GLN A 28 -18.65 -1.67 -4.57
N LEU A 29 -18.45 -2.95 -4.89
CA LEU A 29 -17.29 -3.70 -4.47
C LEU A 29 -16.06 -3.26 -5.25
N VAL A 30 -15.01 -2.81 -4.55
CA VAL A 30 -13.70 -2.43 -5.11
C VAL A 30 -12.64 -3.39 -4.59
N ARG A 31 -12.08 -4.21 -5.47
CA ARG A 31 -11.06 -5.22 -5.14
C ARG A 31 -9.68 -4.61 -5.21
N VAL A 32 -9.00 -4.53 -4.08
CA VAL A 32 -7.66 -3.95 -3.93
C VAL A 32 -6.62 -5.05 -3.87
N GLY A 33 -5.68 -5.04 -4.80
CA GLY A 33 -4.57 -5.99 -4.83
C GLY A 33 -3.64 -5.81 -3.63
N ALA A 34 -3.36 -6.91 -2.93
CA ALA A 34 -2.48 -6.94 -1.77
C ALA A 34 -1.32 -7.90 -2.03
N ALA A 35 -0.15 -7.37 -2.40
CA ALA A 35 1.11 -8.10 -2.50
C ALA A 35 1.96 -7.86 -1.25
N HIS A 36 2.80 -8.83 -0.88
CA HIS A 36 3.71 -8.66 0.25
C HIS A 36 4.74 -7.55 -0.04
N PHE A 37 4.57 -6.41 0.62
CA PHE A 37 5.40 -5.20 0.50
C PHE A 37 5.45 -4.48 1.86
N PRO A 38 6.28 -4.96 2.82
CA PRO A 38 6.36 -4.34 4.15
C PRO A 38 6.99 -2.94 4.10
N PRO A 39 6.50 -1.98 4.91
CA PRO A 39 5.46 -2.12 5.93
C PRO A 39 4.04 -1.94 5.39
N TYR A 40 3.86 -1.72 4.09
CA TYR A 40 2.57 -1.40 3.47
C TYR A 40 1.59 -2.57 3.54
N THR A 41 2.05 -3.76 3.18
CA THR A 41 1.24 -4.99 3.21
C THR A 41 2.11 -6.14 3.70
N VAL A 42 1.67 -6.83 4.75
CA VAL A 42 2.44 -7.91 5.35
C VAL A 42 1.66 -9.22 5.23
N ARG A 43 2.21 -10.19 4.47
CA ARG A 43 1.70 -11.55 4.29
C ARG A 43 0.19 -11.65 4.07
N PRO A 44 -0.35 -10.96 3.06
CA PRO A 44 -1.80 -10.91 2.81
C PRO A 44 -2.40 -12.29 2.55
N GLU A 45 -1.61 -13.24 2.05
CA GLU A 45 -2.00 -14.63 1.81
C GLU A 45 -2.29 -15.43 3.09
N GLN A 46 -1.83 -14.94 4.24
CA GLN A 46 -2.07 -15.57 5.55
C GLN A 46 -3.28 -14.97 6.26
N GLY A 47 -4.01 -14.08 5.60
CA GLY A 47 -5.13 -13.35 6.21
C GLY A 47 -4.68 -12.39 7.32
N ALA A 48 -3.39 -12.04 7.32
CA ALA A 48 -2.87 -11.07 8.28
C ALA A 48 -3.32 -9.67 7.86
N ASP A 49 -4.24 -9.08 8.61
CA ASP A 49 -4.69 -7.69 8.45
C ASP A 49 -3.66 -6.72 9.02
N THR A 50 -2.37 -6.97 8.70
CA THR A 50 -1.26 -6.18 9.22
C THR A 50 -0.58 -5.39 8.09
N GLY A 51 -0.19 -4.17 8.45
CA GLY A 51 0.42 -3.21 7.52
C GLY A 51 -0.44 -1.96 7.33
N LEU A 52 0.07 -1.06 6.49
CA LEU A 52 -0.55 0.24 6.23
C LEU A 52 -1.77 0.11 5.29
N LEU A 53 -1.73 -0.83 4.33
CA LEU A 53 -2.85 -1.04 3.40
C LEU A 53 -4.14 -1.47 4.12
N PRO A 54 -4.16 -2.48 5.00
CA PRO A 54 -5.35 -2.80 5.77
C PRO A 54 -5.90 -1.62 6.57
N GLN A 55 -5.04 -0.81 7.20
CA GLN A 55 -5.46 0.37 7.95
C GLN A 55 -6.11 1.43 7.03
N LEU A 56 -5.53 1.66 5.85
CA LEU A 56 -6.10 2.57 4.85
C LEU A 56 -7.47 2.06 4.36
N ILE A 57 -7.61 0.75 4.09
CA ILE A 57 -8.88 0.15 3.68
C ILE A 57 -9.96 0.31 4.76
N VAL A 58 -9.61 0.08 6.02
CA VAL A 58 -10.54 0.30 7.15
C VAL A 58 -10.98 1.77 7.20
N ALA A 59 -10.04 2.72 7.03
CA ALA A 59 -10.36 4.14 7.04
C ALA A 59 -11.25 4.56 5.85
N LEU A 60 -10.97 4.04 4.64
CA LEU A 60 -11.80 4.29 3.44
C LEU A 60 -13.22 3.74 3.60
N ASN A 61 -13.37 2.53 4.13
CA ASN A 61 -14.68 1.92 4.36
C ASN A 61 -15.47 2.62 5.48
N ALA A 62 -14.79 3.15 6.49
CA ALA A 62 -15.44 3.90 7.56
C ALA A 62 -15.87 5.32 7.15
N LEU A 63 -15.26 5.88 6.11
CA LEU A 63 -15.50 7.25 5.66
C LEU A 63 -16.82 7.40 4.89
N GLN A 64 -17.25 6.37 4.16
CA GLN A 64 -18.36 6.42 3.22
C GLN A 64 -19.03 5.03 3.08
N SER A 65 -20.21 4.98 2.41
CA SER A 65 -21.00 3.76 2.20
C SER A 65 -21.23 3.39 0.72
N ASP A 66 -20.72 4.20 -0.22
CA ASP A 66 -20.96 3.99 -1.65
C ASP A 66 -20.06 2.89 -2.22
N TYR A 67 -18.91 2.68 -1.61
CA TYR A 67 -17.90 1.69 -2.00
C TYR A 67 -17.56 0.76 -0.84
N GLN A 68 -17.36 -0.51 -1.16
CA GLN A 68 -16.80 -1.52 -0.24
C GLN A 68 -15.44 -1.95 -0.77
N PHE A 69 -14.37 -1.44 -0.16
CA PHE A 69 -13.00 -1.86 -0.49
C PHE A 69 -12.66 -3.17 0.21
N VAL A 70 -12.15 -4.15 -0.55
CA VAL A 70 -11.74 -5.45 -0.03
C VAL A 70 -10.35 -5.83 -0.53
N LEU A 71 -9.54 -6.43 0.34
CA LEU A 71 -8.21 -6.90 -0.04
C LEU A 71 -8.30 -8.22 -0.80
N VAL A 72 -7.57 -8.32 -1.89
CA VAL A 72 -7.41 -9.53 -2.70
C VAL A 72 -5.93 -9.91 -2.71
N PRO A 73 -5.53 -11.00 -2.05
CA PRO A 73 -4.16 -11.45 -2.04
C PRO A 73 -3.62 -11.73 -3.45
N THR A 74 -2.44 -11.22 -3.72
CA THR A 74 -1.68 -11.43 -4.94
C THR A 74 -0.18 -11.52 -4.60
N SER A 75 0.68 -11.48 -5.60
CA SER A 75 2.14 -11.39 -5.42
C SER A 75 2.73 -10.35 -6.37
N ILE A 76 3.94 -9.89 -6.08
CA ILE A 76 4.64 -8.89 -6.90
C ILE A 76 4.64 -9.28 -8.40
N PRO A 77 4.98 -10.50 -8.83
CA PRO A 77 4.95 -10.85 -10.25
C PRO A 77 3.53 -11.10 -10.80
N ARG A 78 2.55 -11.44 -9.95
CA ARG A 78 1.19 -11.76 -10.42
C ARG A 78 0.27 -10.56 -10.50
N ARG A 79 0.57 -9.48 -9.77
CA ARG A 79 -0.31 -8.31 -9.65
C ARG A 79 -0.68 -7.69 -11.01
N PHE A 80 0.24 -7.69 -11.96
CA PHE A 80 0.01 -7.19 -13.32
C PHE A 80 -1.10 -7.98 -14.03
N ARG A 81 -0.96 -9.30 -14.08
CA ARG A 81 -1.95 -10.18 -14.72
C ARG A 81 -3.29 -10.15 -13.97
N ASP A 82 -3.29 -10.14 -12.63
CA ASP A 82 -4.51 -10.06 -11.83
C ASP A 82 -5.26 -8.73 -12.09
N PHE A 83 -4.53 -7.64 -12.37
CA PHE A 83 -5.07 -6.34 -12.75
C PHE A 83 -5.66 -6.36 -14.17
N GLU A 84 -4.91 -6.81 -15.17
CA GLU A 84 -5.36 -6.91 -16.56
C GLU A 84 -6.59 -7.82 -16.72
N GLN A 85 -6.63 -8.93 -15.99
CA GLN A 85 -7.76 -9.87 -16.00
C GLN A 85 -8.95 -9.42 -15.14
N GLY A 86 -8.83 -8.26 -14.46
CA GLY A 86 -9.89 -7.73 -13.61
C GLY A 86 -10.15 -8.55 -12.35
N ARG A 87 -9.21 -9.35 -11.89
CA ARG A 87 -9.28 -10.00 -10.58
C ARG A 87 -9.14 -8.99 -9.45
N ILE A 88 -8.35 -7.94 -9.66
CA ILE A 88 -8.25 -6.75 -8.83
C ILE A 88 -8.68 -5.52 -9.65
N ASP A 89 -9.26 -4.54 -8.99
CA ASP A 89 -9.75 -3.30 -9.61
C ASP A 89 -8.75 -2.16 -9.47
N MET A 90 -7.92 -2.23 -8.41
CA MET A 90 -6.86 -1.27 -8.16
C MET A 90 -5.69 -1.92 -7.42
N ALA A 91 -4.51 -1.32 -7.58
CA ALA A 91 -3.31 -1.61 -6.82
C ALA A 91 -2.86 -0.33 -6.11
N ILE A 92 -2.66 -0.38 -4.79
CA ILE A 92 -2.27 0.76 -3.95
C ILE A 92 -0.82 0.58 -3.51
N PHE A 93 -0.10 1.68 -3.30
CA PHE A 93 1.35 1.75 -3.01
C PHE A 93 2.20 1.24 -4.18
N GLU A 94 1.76 1.53 -5.38
CA GLU A 94 2.51 1.29 -6.61
C GLU A 94 3.20 2.55 -7.12
N ASN A 95 4.09 2.37 -8.08
CA ASN A 95 4.63 3.45 -8.88
C ASN A 95 4.52 3.06 -10.37
N PRO A 96 4.06 3.95 -11.26
CA PRO A 96 3.94 3.68 -12.71
C PRO A 96 5.24 3.15 -13.34
N ASP A 97 6.41 3.54 -12.80
CA ASP A 97 7.72 3.12 -13.32
C ASP A 97 8.11 1.68 -12.92
N TRP A 98 7.33 1.02 -12.07
CA TRP A 98 7.61 -0.34 -11.60
C TRP A 98 6.97 -1.42 -12.48
N GLY A 99 7.12 -1.30 -13.81
CA GLY A 99 6.64 -2.27 -14.79
C GLY A 99 5.18 -2.08 -15.23
N TRP A 100 4.58 -0.91 -14.92
CA TRP A 100 3.20 -0.61 -15.29
C TRP A 100 3.05 0.17 -16.60
N GLN A 101 4.15 0.58 -17.25
CA GLN A 101 4.17 1.50 -18.38
C GLN A 101 3.28 1.03 -19.55
N GLU A 102 3.26 -0.28 -19.82
CA GLU A 102 2.49 -0.87 -20.94
C GLU A 102 1.07 -1.31 -20.51
N ILE A 103 0.72 -1.20 -19.23
CA ILE A 103 -0.58 -1.63 -18.70
C ILE A 103 -1.50 -0.42 -18.55
N PRO A 104 -2.63 -0.34 -19.27
CA PRO A 104 -3.53 0.79 -19.17
C PRO A 104 -4.09 0.98 -17.76
N HIS A 105 -3.89 2.15 -17.17
CA HIS A 105 -4.37 2.49 -15.84
C HIS A 105 -4.61 3.99 -15.68
N THR A 106 -5.36 4.35 -14.66
CA THR A 106 -5.43 5.72 -14.13
C THR A 106 -4.60 5.76 -12.85
N ALA A 107 -3.58 6.61 -12.80
CA ALA A 107 -2.76 6.81 -11.61
C ALA A 107 -3.33 7.94 -10.75
N VAL A 108 -3.51 7.68 -9.46
CA VAL A 108 -3.89 8.66 -8.44
C VAL A 108 -2.77 8.77 -7.42
N ASP A 109 -2.19 9.95 -7.30
CA ASP A 109 -1.12 10.22 -6.33
C ASP A 109 -1.68 10.15 -4.90
N LEU A 110 -1.09 9.30 -4.07
CA LEU A 110 -1.46 9.18 -2.65
C LEU A 110 -0.93 10.35 -1.80
N GLY A 111 -0.01 11.17 -2.35
CA GLY A 111 0.70 12.19 -1.59
C GLY A 111 1.62 11.58 -0.51
N LEU A 112 2.15 10.40 -0.76
CA LEU A 112 3.04 9.66 0.14
C LEU A 112 4.38 9.46 -0.54
N GLU A 113 5.47 9.77 0.17
CA GLU A 113 6.84 9.60 -0.29
C GLU A 113 7.61 8.64 0.61
N ASP A 114 8.34 7.72 0.00
CA ASP A 114 9.28 6.84 0.68
C ASP A 114 10.59 6.73 -0.13
N ALA A 115 11.56 5.99 0.38
CA ALA A 115 12.86 5.84 -0.26
C ALA A 115 13.44 4.45 -0.04
N GLU A 116 14.26 3.99 -1.00
CA GLU A 116 15.17 2.87 -0.80
C GLU A 116 16.52 3.39 -0.31
N ILE A 117 17.00 2.82 0.80
CA ILE A 117 18.23 3.24 1.46
C ILE A 117 19.18 2.08 1.68
N PHE A 118 20.48 2.40 1.75
CA PHE A 118 21.52 1.41 2.00
C PHE A 118 21.82 1.29 3.50
N VAL A 119 22.02 0.06 3.94
CA VAL A 119 22.39 -0.26 5.34
C VAL A 119 23.59 -1.18 5.32
N ALA A 120 24.61 -0.86 6.09
CA ALA A 120 25.80 -1.69 6.29
C ALA A 120 26.02 -1.97 7.77
N GLN A 121 26.86 -2.94 8.11
CA GLN A 121 27.31 -3.14 9.48
C GLN A 121 28.19 -1.97 9.92
N ARG A 122 27.97 -1.45 11.12
CA ARG A 122 28.83 -0.44 11.73
C ARG A 122 30.13 -1.07 12.14
N GLU A 123 31.25 -0.53 11.64
CA GLU A 123 32.60 -0.97 12.01
C GLU A 123 33.49 0.25 12.30
N PRO A 124 34.56 0.10 13.11
CA PRO A 124 35.51 1.18 13.31
C PRO A 124 36.08 1.67 11.99
N GLY A 125 36.04 3.00 11.77
CA GLY A 125 36.53 3.65 10.55
C GLY A 125 35.61 3.54 9.33
N ARG A 126 34.49 2.81 9.39
CA ARG A 126 33.51 2.77 8.31
C ARG A 126 32.57 3.97 8.39
N GLY A 127 32.63 4.84 7.39
CA GLY A 127 31.80 6.05 7.27
C GLY A 127 30.94 6.04 6.00
N GLN A 128 30.35 7.18 5.68
CA GLN A 128 29.41 7.35 4.53
C GLN A 128 30.05 7.05 3.17
N SER A 129 31.37 7.23 3.02
CA SER A 129 32.11 6.86 1.81
C SER A 129 32.03 5.38 1.44
N TYR A 130 31.68 4.52 2.42
CA TYR A 130 31.46 3.09 2.18
C TYR A 130 30.35 2.81 1.16
N PHE A 131 29.37 3.69 1.08
CA PHE A 131 28.22 3.56 0.17
C PHE A 131 28.45 4.22 -1.20
N ALA A 132 29.59 4.89 -1.43
CA ALA A 132 29.85 5.60 -2.68
C ALA A 132 29.92 4.66 -3.89
N ASP A 133 30.49 3.46 -3.70
CA ASP A 133 30.63 2.44 -4.73
C ASP A 133 30.08 1.10 -4.22
N LEU A 134 29.25 0.46 -5.04
CA LEU A 134 28.67 -0.87 -4.74
C LEU A 134 29.48 -2.02 -5.39
N LYS A 135 30.44 -1.71 -6.25
CA LYS A 135 31.23 -2.69 -6.98
C LYS A 135 31.99 -3.63 -6.03
N GLY A 136 31.85 -4.92 -6.27
CA GLY A 136 32.50 -5.98 -5.50
C GLY A 136 31.88 -6.25 -4.11
N LYS A 137 30.87 -5.49 -3.70
CA LYS A 137 30.14 -5.73 -2.45
C LYS A 137 29.04 -6.75 -2.66
N ARG A 138 28.80 -7.55 -1.62
CA ARG A 138 27.67 -8.50 -1.56
C ARG A 138 26.44 -7.73 -1.13
N LEU A 139 25.44 -7.68 -2.00
CA LEU A 139 24.19 -6.97 -1.72
C LEU A 139 23.13 -7.93 -1.23
N ALA A 140 22.31 -7.53 -0.27
CA ALA A 140 21.07 -8.22 0.13
C ALA A 140 19.88 -7.33 -0.26
N VAL A 141 19.03 -7.82 -1.17
CA VAL A 141 17.96 -7.03 -1.78
C VAL A 141 16.64 -7.82 -1.80
N PHE A 142 15.53 -7.11 -1.90
CA PHE A 142 14.21 -7.75 -2.00
C PHE A 142 13.92 -8.16 -3.45
N SER A 143 13.50 -9.40 -3.65
CA SER A 143 13.23 -9.96 -4.98
C SER A 143 12.04 -9.27 -5.64
N GLY A 144 12.23 -8.83 -6.88
CA GLY A 144 11.20 -8.17 -7.68
C GLY A 144 11.03 -6.67 -7.43
N TYR A 145 11.87 -6.06 -6.57
CA TYR A 145 11.92 -4.61 -6.42
C TYR A 145 12.72 -3.96 -7.54
N HIS A 146 12.38 -2.72 -7.85
CA HIS A 146 12.98 -1.91 -8.90
C HIS A 146 13.94 -0.90 -8.27
N TYR A 147 15.24 -1.21 -8.27
CA TYR A 147 16.29 -0.37 -7.67
C TYR A 147 16.95 0.55 -8.70
N ALA A 148 17.19 1.82 -8.33
CA ALA A 148 17.81 2.77 -9.23
C ALA A 148 19.25 2.39 -9.58
N PHE A 149 20.03 1.82 -8.64
CA PHE A 149 21.39 1.34 -8.92
C PHE A 149 21.44 0.25 -9.99
N ALA A 150 20.34 -0.48 -10.19
CA ALA A 150 20.17 -1.52 -11.21
C ALA A 150 19.36 -1.05 -12.43
N HIS A 151 19.25 0.27 -12.63
CA HIS A 151 18.47 0.85 -13.74
C HIS A 151 17.02 0.38 -13.76
N PHE A 152 16.42 0.18 -12.59
CA PHE A 152 15.05 -0.32 -12.38
C PHE A 152 14.77 -1.69 -12.98
N ASN A 153 15.81 -2.46 -13.34
CA ASN A 153 15.66 -3.82 -13.85
C ASN A 153 15.52 -4.81 -12.67
N PRO A 154 14.34 -5.45 -12.46
CA PRO A 154 14.12 -6.39 -11.36
C PRO A 154 14.54 -7.84 -11.73
N ASP A 155 15.13 -8.07 -12.91
CA ASP A 155 15.47 -9.42 -13.39
C ASP A 155 16.43 -10.11 -12.41
N PRO A 156 16.05 -11.28 -11.85
CA PRO A 156 16.84 -11.96 -10.83
C PRO A 156 18.24 -12.36 -11.32
N LYS A 157 18.37 -12.75 -12.57
CA LYS A 157 19.66 -13.16 -13.14
C LYS A 157 20.60 -11.98 -13.25
N SER A 158 20.10 -10.86 -13.78
CA SER A 158 20.85 -9.60 -13.86
C SER A 158 21.32 -9.14 -12.48
N MET A 159 20.45 -9.18 -11.47
CA MET A 159 20.78 -8.78 -10.10
C MET A 159 21.90 -9.63 -9.49
N VAL A 160 21.88 -10.95 -9.71
CA VAL A 160 22.92 -11.83 -9.20
C VAL A 160 24.25 -11.65 -9.97
N GLU A 161 24.21 -11.66 -11.30
CA GLU A 161 25.43 -11.68 -12.14
C GLU A 161 26.14 -10.33 -12.19
N GLN A 162 25.38 -9.23 -12.26
CA GLN A 162 25.98 -7.89 -12.45
C GLN A 162 26.24 -7.17 -11.12
N PHE A 163 25.41 -7.42 -10.09
CA PHE A 163 25.46 -6.67 -8.84
C PHE A 163 25.80 -7.53 -7.62
N ASN A 164 26.15 -8.80 -7.80
CA ASN A 164 26.50 -9.72 -6.69
C ASN A 164 25.42 -9.73 -5.60
N ALA A 165 24.14 -9.70 -6.02
CA ALA A 165 23.02 -9.59 -5.13
C ALA A 165 22.50 -10.97 -4.67
N THR A 166 22.20 -11.08 -3.39
CA THR A 166 21.37 -12.16 -2.83
C THR A 166 19.94 -11.65 -2.75
N LEU A 167 19.04 -12.36 -3.44
CA LEU A 167 17.62 -12.01 -3.49
C LEU A 167 16.87 -12.71 -2.34
N THR A 168 16.13 -11.93 -1.57
CA THR A 168 15.29 -12.44 -0.48
C THR A 168 13.84 -11.96 -0.66
N TYR A 169 12.94 -12.44 0.19
CA TYR A 169 11.55 -11.98 0.29
C TYR A 169 11.26 -11.37 1.67
N SER A 170 12.30 -10.84 2.34
CA SER A 170 12.18 -10.31 3.69
C SER A 170 13.26 -9.26 3.96
N HIS A 171 12.84 -8.05 4.29
CA HIS A 171 13.75 -6.99 4.75
C HIS A 171 14.46 -7.39 6.07
N ASP A 172 13.79 -8.14 6.97
CA ASP A 172 14.44 -8.70 8.17
C ASP A 172 15.63 -9.58 7.78
N SER A 173 15.44 -10.45 6.77
CA SER A 173 16.52 -11.31 6.28
C SER A 173 17.68 -10.51 5.72
N ASN A 174 17.40 -9.44 4.96
CA ASN A 174 18.41 -8.56 4.39
C ASN A 174 19.25 -7.90 5.52
N LEU A 175 18.58 -7.33 6.53
CA LEU A 175 19.24 -6.69 7.67
C LEU A 175 20.03 -7.70 8.51
N LEU A 176 19.49 -8.90 8.74
CA LEU A 176 20.18 -9.97 9.44
C LEU A 176 21.41 -10.49 8.68
N MET A 177 21.38 -10.51 7.35
CA MET A 177 22.55 -10.87 6.55
C MET A 177 23.68 -9.87 6.76
N VAL A 178 23.37 -8.57 6.80
CA VAL A 178 24.36 -7.52 7.11
C VAL A 178 24.87 -7.66 8.52
N ALA A 179 24.01 -7.79 9.52
CA ALA A 179 24.40 -7.93 10.92
C ALA A 179 25.32 -9.14 11.17
N ARG A 180 25.17 -10.20 10.36
CA ARG A 180 25.98 -11.44 10.45
C ARG A 180 27.17 -11.49 9.48
N GLY A 181 27.48 -10.39 8.78
CA GLY A 181 28.56 -10.34 7.80
C GLY A 181 28.37 -11.23 6.55
N ARG A 182 27.12 -11.65 6.28
CA ARG A 182 26.78 -12.46 5.07
C ARG A 182 26.56 -11.60 3.84
N ALA A 183 26.18 -10.34 4.05
CA ALA A 183 26.11 -9.29 3.02
C ALA A 183 26.88 -8.07 3.55
N ASP A 184 27.40 -7.28 2.62
CA ASP A 184 28.13 -6.04 2.94
C ASP A 184 27.17 -4.85 3.04
N ILE A 185 26.12 -4.86 2.20
CA ILE A 185 25.07 -3.82 2.16
C ILE A 185 23.71 -4.50 1.97
N ALA A 186 22.71 -4.06 2.73
CA ALA A 186 21.30 -4.32 2.46
C ALA A 186 20.62 -3.07 1.88
N LEU A 187 19.66 -3.26 0.97
CA LEU A 187 18.72 -2.23 0.59
C LEU A 187 17.35 -2.55 1.21
N VAL A 188 16.76 -1.53 1.81
CA VAL A 188 15.47 -1.61 2.49
C VAL A 188 14.72 -0.30 2.34
N THR A 189 13.40 -0.34 2.40
CA THR A 189 12.61 0.89 2.43
C THR A 189 12.87 1.68 3.71
N ARG A 190 12.92 2.99 3.61
CA ARG A 190 13.15 3.91 4.76
C ARG A 190 12.09 3.69 5.85
N SER A 191 10.84 3.56 5.44
CA SER A 191 9.73 3.31 6.34
C SER A 191 9.88 1.99 7.11
N TYR A 192 10.27 0.90 6.42
CA TYR A 192 10.53 -0.38 7.04
C TYR A 192 11.68 -0.31 8.05
N LEU A 193 12.81 0.31 7.65
CA LEU A 193 13.96 0.43 8.55
C LEU A 193 13.60 1.23 9.80
N SER A 194 12.81 2.30 9.67
CA SER A 194 12.38 3.11 10.81
C SER A 194 11.60 2.28 11.84
N ASP A 195 10.64 1.48 11.39
CA ASP A 195 9.87 0.58 12.25
C ASP A 195 10.75 -0.54 12.83
N PHE A 196 11.63 -1.13 12.02
CA PHE A 196 12.57 -2.17 12.46
C PHE A 196 13.48 -1.68 13.57
N MET A 197 14.05 -0.49 13.44
CA MET A 197 14.98 0.08 14.41
C MET A 197 14.31 0.37 15.76
N VAL A 198 13.03 0.77 15.74
CA VAL A 198 12.25 0.97 16.97
C VAL A 198 12.02 -0.37 17.70
N ARG A 199 11.66 -1.42 16.94
CA ARG A 199 11.38 -2.74 17.50
C ARG A 199 12.63 -3.53 17.93
N ASN A 200 13.80 -3.17 17.39
CA ASN A 200 15.06 -3.89 17.55
C ASN A 200 16.21 -2.94 17.91
N ALA A 201 16.09 -2.18 19.00
CA ALA A 201 17.04 -1.12 19.38
C ALA A 201 18.49 -1.60 19.51
N ASP A 202 18.73 -2.80 20.07
CA ASP A 202 20.06 -3.38 20.21
C ASP A 202 20.72 -3.68 18.86
N MET A 203 19.93 -4.12 17.88
CA MET A 203 20.41 -4.38 16.53
C MET A 203 20.59 -3.08 15.76
N ALA A 204 19.75 -2.08 15.99
CA ALA A 204 19.85 -0.77 15.38
C ALA A 204 21.22 -0.11 15.61
N ALA A 205 21.80 -0.29 16.79
CA ALA A 205 23.12 0.23 17.14
C ALA A 205 24.27 -0.38 16.28
N GLN A 206 24.04 -1.56 15.70
CA GLN A 206 25.00 -2.27 14.86
C GLN A 206 25.00 -1.80 13.41
N PHE A 207 24.05 -0.96 13.02
CA PHE A 207 23.91 -0.52 11.63
C PHE A 207 24.50 0.86 11.39
N LEU A 208 25.14 1.00 10.25
CA LEU A 208 25.46 2.27 9.59
C LEU A 208 24.41 2.46 8.48
N VAL A 209 23.59 3.47 8.63
CA VAL A 209 22.58 3.85 7.64
C VAL A 209 23.18 4.88 6.69
N SER A 210 22.97 4.71 5.40
CA SER A 210 23.49 5.63 4.37
C SER A 210 22.72 6.94 4.35
N GLU A 211 23.45 8.06 4.19
CA GLU A 211 22.90 9.33 3.75
C GLU A 211 22.60 9.33 2.25
N ARG A 212 23.33 8.49 1.47
CA ARG A 212 23.02 8.24 0.08
C ARG A 212 21.72 7.44 -0.01
N ILE A 213 20.78 7.93 -0.81
CA ILE A 213 19.51 7.29 -1.11
C ILE A 213 19.67 6.62 -2.49
N ASP A 214 19.13 5.39 -2.65
CA ASP A 214 19.08 4.75 -3.96
C ASP A 214 18.06 5.43 -4.85
N GLN A 215 16.83 5.56 -4.32
CA GLN A 215 15.74 6.28 -4.97
C GLN A 215 14.78 6.85 -3.94
N VAL A 216 14.18 7.98 -4.29
CA VAL A 216 12.97 8.51 -3.65
C VAL A 216 11.82 8.28 -4.62
N TYR A 217 10.68 7.86 -4.12
CA TYR A 217 9.52 7.58 -4.95
C TYR A 217 8.22 7.99 -4.30
N HIS A 218 7.26 8.38 -5.12
CA HIS A 218 5.89 8.62 -4.71
C HIS A 218 5.07 7.34 -4.85
N HIS A 219 4.13 7.17 -3.97
CA HIS A 219 3.16 6.08 -4.04
C HIS A 219 1.87 6.53 -4.73
N TYR A 220 1.40 5.67 -5.62
CA TYR A 220 0.16 5.85 -6.36
C TYR A 220 -0.83 4.73 -6.07
N ALA A 221 -2.11 5.02 -6.25
CA ALA A 221 -3.12 4.03 -6.53
C ALA A 221 -3.31 3.95 -8.04
N LEU A 222 -3.15 2.75 -8.60
CA LEU A 222 -3.38 2.48 -10.02
C LEU A 222 -4.74 1.82 -10.18
N LEU A 223 -5.64 2.45 -10.92
CA LEU A 223 -7.00 1.96 -11.17
C LEU A 223 -7.07 1.39 -12.58
N ARG A 224 -7.59 0.16 -12.73
CA ARG A 224 -7.76 -0.42 -14.05
C ARG A 224 -8.85 0.31 -14.85
N PRO A 225 -8.82 0.26 -16.19
CA PRO A 225 -9.95 0.71 -16.99
C PRO A 225 -11.25 0.04 -16.54
N LYS A 226 -12.31 0.82 -16.38
CA LYS A 226 -13.64 0.36 -15.92
C LYS A 226 -13.63 -0.21 -14.49
N ALA A 227 -12.74 0.25 -13.63
CA ALA A 227 -12.85 0.00 -12.19
C ALA A 227 -14.21 0.54 -11.66
N PRO A 228 -14.77 -0.06 -10.59
CA PRO A 228 -16.03 0.41 -10.01
C PRO A 228 -15.97 1.85 -9.49
N ILE A 229 -14.78 2.35 -9.17
CA ILE A 229 -14.51 3.72 -8.72
C ILE A 229 -13.66 4.47 -9.75
N THR A 230 -13.92 5.76 -9.96
CA THR A 230 -13.09 6.62 -10.83
C THR A 230 -11.90 7.19 -10.06
N GLY A 231 -10.87 7.67 -10.78
CA GLY A 231 -9.71 8.35 -10.18
C GLY A 231 -10.11 9.59 -9.39
N GLU A 232 -11.06 10.38 -9.90
CA GLU A 232 -11.57 11.59 -9.25
C GLU A 232 -12.30 11.25 -7.95
N ALA A 233 -13.17 10.24 -7.95
CA ALA A 233 -13.88 9.80 -6.76
C ALA A 233 -12.90 9.28 -5.69
N PHE A 234 -11.89 8.51 -6.10
CA PHE A 234 -10.86 8.02 -5.18
C PHE A 234 -9.99 9.17 -4.63
N SER A 235 -9.62 10.14 -5.46
CA SER A 235 -8.88 11.34 -5.05
C SER A 235 -9.65 12.16 -4.00
N GLU A 236 -10.98 12.27 -4.15
CA GLU A 236 -11.82 12.97 -3.17
C GLU A 236 -11.84 12.21 -1.82
N LEU A 237 -11.92 10.88 -1.81
CA LEU A 237 -11.82 10.08 -0.59
C LEU A 237 -10.48 10.27 0.11
N LEU A 238 -9.38 10.27 -0.64
CA LEU A 238 -8.05 10.54 -0.08
C LEU A 238 -7.94 11.96 0.51
N LYS A 239 -8.54 12.94 -0.16
CA LYS A 239 -8.60 14.31 0.35
C LYS A 239 -9.33 14.36 1.69
N GLN A 240 -10.49 13.72 1.81
CA GLN A 240 -11.25 13.66 3.05
C GLN A 240 -10.47 12.96 4.17
N LEU A 241 -9.73 11.86 3.87
CA LEU A 241 -8.85 11.21 4.85
C LEU A 241 -7.68 12.09 5.29
N ARG A 242 -7.17 12.97 4.41
CA ARG A 242 -6.17 13.97 4.80
C ARG A 242 -6.80 15.06 5.68
N ASP A 243 -7.91 15.63 5.26
CA ASP A 243 -8.58 16.72 5.94
C ASP A 243 -9.03 16.34 7.37
N ASN A 244 -9.42 15.08 7.59
CA ASN A 244 -9.81 14.56 8.91
C ASN A 244 -8.65 13.96 9.73
N GLY A 245 -7.41 14.02 9.21
CA GLY A 245 -6.20 13.59 9.90
C GLY A 245 -5.94 12.07 9.91
N GLN A 246 -6.78 11.26 9.26
CA GLN A 246 -6.58 9.80 9.23
C GLN A 246 -5.31 9.41 8.48
N MET A 247 -4.97 10.09 7.37
CA MET A 247 -3.71 9.84 6.65
C MET A 247 -2.51 10.04 7.58
N LEU A 248 -2.46 11.15 8.31
CA LEU A 248 -1.37 11.43 9.24
C LEU A 248 -1.27 10.34 10.32
N LYS A 249 -2.39 9.97 10.92
CA LYS A 249 -2.45 8.93 11.96
C LYS A 249 -1.91 7.57 11.48
N ILE A 250 -2.15 7.21 10.21
CA ILE A 250 -1.73 5.92 9.64
C ILE A 250 -0.24 5.93 9.30
N PHE A 251 0.27 7.02 8.69
CA PHE A 251 1.57 7.02 8.02
C PHE A 251 2.72 7.66 8.82
N GLU A 252 2.43 8.64 9.68
CA GLU A 252 3.45 9.32 10.51
C GLU A 252 4.30 8.35 11.36
N PRO A 253 3.74 7.30 12.00
CA PRO A 253 4.54 6.37 12.81
C PRO A 253 5.64 5.66 12.03
N TYR A 254 5.52 5.57 10.70
CA TYR A 254 6.48 4.93 9.81
C TYR A 254 7.44 5.93 9.14
N ARG A 255 7.37 7.22 9.52
CA ARG A 255 8.15 8.31 8.91
C ARG A 255 8.00 8.38 7.38
N ILE A 256 6.80 8.10 6.90
CA ILE A 256 6.41 8.30 5.51
C ILE A 256 5.99 9.75 5.39
N ASP A 257 6.66 10.49 4.50
CA ASP A 257 6.36 11.89 4.28
C ASP A 257 5.03 12.03 3.55
N ILE A 258 4.15 12.88 4.09
CA ILE A 258 2.85 13.20 3.50
C ILE A 258 2.98 14.55 2.79
N THR A 259 3.01 14.53 1.48
CA THR A 259 3.04 15.74 0.67
C THR A 259 1.62 16.29 0.49
N PRO A 260 1.43 17.63 0.51
CA PRO A 260 0.15 18.21 0.12
C PRO A 260 -0.20 17.77 -1.31
N ALA A 261 -1.49 17.49 -1.56
CA ALA A 261 -1.94 17.21 -2.92
C ALA A 261 -1.47 18.33 -3.87
N PRO A 262 -1.02 18.02 -5.09
CA PRO A 262 -0.69 19.03 -6.08
C PRO A 262 -1.88 19.99 -6.21
N ARG A 263 -1.64 21.30 -6.13
CA ARG A 263 -2.69 22.29 -6.44
C ARG A 263 -3.00 22.15 -7.93
N GLN A 264 -4.22 21.75 -8.23
CA GLN A 264 -4.72 21.72 -9.61
C GLN A 264 -4.77 23.12 -10.20
#